data_cd40a8b460ae5ae43e0fa5a61b865b55
#
_entry.id   cd40a8b460ae5ae43e0fa5a61b865b55
#
_cell.length_a   1.000
_cell.length_b   1.000
_cell.length_c   1.000
_cell.angle_alpha   90.00
_cell.angle_beta   90.00
_cell.angle_gamma   90.00
#
_symmetry.space_group_name_H-M   'P 1'
#
loop_
_entity.id
_entity.type
_entity.pdbx_description
1 polymer ?
#
loop_
_entity_poly.entity_id
_entity_poly.type
_entity_poly.pdbx_seq_one_letter_code
_entity_poly.pdbx_strand_id
1 'polypeptide(L)'
;MKSTNRPSVLLAIAVSAVSLSAAAQNMKPGQYEYTTKTEVFGITIPVSFKQCVTQKDVDSNSAYVNQQGQKNCTPPDVKRNGKEMSVKYTCTDPKMSFDGTGTVSEDSFSFDMKVIQHEMNNNVMRTKLTATRLGDCK
;
A
#
# COMPACT_ATOMS: atom_id res chain seq x y z
N MET A 1 -73.94 -25.82 -4.62
CA MET A 1 -73.00 -24.67 -4.47
C MET A 1 -71.64 -25.24 -4.25
N LYS A 2 -70.77 -25.20 -5.27
CA LYS A 2 -69.38 -25.70 -5.19
C LYS A 2 -68.46 -24.51 -4.96
N SER A 3 -67.88 -24.42 -3.76
CA SER A 3 -66.83 -23.45 -3.40
C SER A 3 -65.49 -23.95 -3.93
N THR A 4 -64.91 -23.22 -4.88
CA THR A 4 -63.59 -23.50 -5.43
C THR A 4 -62.57 -22.69 -4.65
N ASN A 5 -61.88 -23.34 -3.73
CA ASN A 5 -60.70 -22.80 -3.03
C ASN A 5 -59.49 -22.81 -3.98
N ARG A 6 -58.99 -21.65 -4.37
CA ARG A 6 -57.73 -21.50 -5.08
C ARG A 6 -56.62 -21.21 -4.06
N PRO A 7 -55.59 -22.02 -3.99
CA PRO A 7 -54.43 -21.66 -3.16
C PRO A 7 -53.57 -20.60 -3.90
N SER A 8 -53.40 -19.44 -3.27
CA SER A 8 -52.46 -18.42 -3.71
C SER A 8 -51.02 -18.88 -3.37
N VAL A 9 -50.26 -19.21 -4.39
CA VAL A 9 -48.84 -19.51 -4.26
C VAL A 9 -48.13 -18.17 -4.16
N LEU A 10 -47.65 -17.81 -2.96
CA LEU A 10 -46.76 -16.70 -2.71
C LEU A 10 -45.33 -17.14 -3.09
N LEU A 11 -44.86 -16.63 -4.23
CA LEU A 11 -43.49 -16.81 -4.70
C LEU A 11 -42.58 -15.86 -3.91
N ALA A 12 -41.90 -16.37 -2.88
CA ALA A 12 -40.91 -15.63 -2.15
C ALA A 12 -39.62 -15.55 -2.98
N ILE A 13 -39.35 -14.39 -3.58
CA ILE A 13 -38.10 -14.10 -4.28
C ILE A 13 -37.05 -13.80 -3.19
N ALA A 14 -36.17 -14.77 -2.90
CA ALA A 14 -35.02 -14.57 -2.07
C ALA A 14 -33.95 -13.77 -2.87
N VAL A 15 -33.85 -12.49 -2.58
CA VAL A 15 -32.76 -11.65 -3.10
C VAL A 15 -31.48 -11.99 -2.32
N SER A 16 -30.65 -12.85 -2.90
CA SER A 16 -29.33 -13.14 -2.38
C SER A 16 -28.43 -11.93 -2.61
N ALA A 17 -28.20 -11.14 -1.55
CA ALA A 17 -27.18 -10.08 -1.57
C ALA A 17 -25.80 -10.72 -1.68
N VAL A 18 -25.22 -10.70 -2.88
CA VAL A 18 -23.84 -11.06 -3.11
C VAL A 18 -22.98 -9.94 -2.53
N SER A 19 -22.49 -10.13 -1.31
CA SER A 19 -21.47 -9.24 -0.71
C SER A 19 -20.19 -9.39 -1.52
N LEU A 20 -19.91 -8.47 -2.45
CA LEU A 20 -18.60 -8.32 -3.05
C LEU A 20 -17.66 -7.86 -1.94
N SER A 21 -16.97 -8.81 -1.33
CA SER A 21 -15.81 -8.50 -0.50
C SER A 21 -14.79 -7.88 -1.43
N ALA A 22 -14.56 -6.57 -1.31
CA ALA A 22 -13.45 -5.91 -1.94
C ALA A 22 -12.16 -6.47 -1.31
N ALA A 23 -11.59 -7.52 -1.93
CA ALA A 23 -10.30 -8.04 -1.54
C ALA A 23 -9.28 -6.91 -1.65
N ALA A 24 -8.54 -6.64 -0.56
CA ALA A 24 -7.45 -5.69 -0.58
C ALA A 24 -6.46 -6.10 -1.68
N GLN A 25 -6.28 -5.23 -2.69
CA GLN A 25 -5.38 -5.52 -3.79
C GLN A 25 -3.94 -5.38 -3.29
N ASN A 26 -3.19 -6.47 -3.26
CA ASN A 26 -1.75 -6.47 -3.00
C ASN A 26 -1.00 -6.27 -4.31
N MET A 27 0.21 -5.73 -4.21
CA MET A 27 1.15 -5.73 -5.33
C MET A 27 1.41 -7.16 -5.80
N LYS A 28 1.53 -7.36 -7.11
CA LYS A 28 2.03 -8.62 -7.68
C LYS A 28 3.55 -8.67 -7.59
N PRO A 29 4.16 -9.84 -7.32
CA PRO A 29 5.60 -10.00 -7.46
C PRO A 29 6.09 -9.63 -8.86
N GLY A 30 7.32 -9.14 -8.98
CA GLY A 30 7.92 -8.78 -10.25
C GLY A 30 9.01 -7.73 -10.13
N GLN A 31 9.53 -7.31 -11.27
CA GLN A 31 10.49 -6.22 -11.37
C GLN A 31 9.75 -4.90 -11.28
N TYR A 32 10.14 -4.05 -10.34
CA TYR A 32 9.57 -2.73 -10.13
C TYR A 32 10.62 -1.64 -10.32
N GLU A 33 10.19 -0.50 -10.84
CA GLU A 33 10.91 0.75 -10.77
C GLU A 33 10.34 1.59 -9.64
N TYR A 34 11.18 1.89 -8.66
CA TYR A 34 10.88 2.78 -7.55
C TYR A 34 11.41 4.17 -7.86
N THR A 35 10.61 5.18 -7.57
CA THR A 35 11.02 6.58 -7.66
C THR A 35 10.69 7.29 -6.36
N THR A 36 11.71 7.87 -5.74
CA THR A 36 11.61 8.71 -4.57
C THR A 36 11.81 10.17 -5.00
N LYS A 37 10.88 11.05 -4.67
CA LYS A 37 11.00 12.50 -4.87
C LYS A 37 11.00 13.18 -3.52
N THR A 38 12.15 13.70 -3.11
CA THR A 38 12.29 14.40 -1.83
C THR A 38 12.39 15.89 -2.08
N GLU A 39 11.59 16.67 -1.36
CA GLU A 39 11.67 18.12 -1.38
C GLU A 39 12.65 18.59 -0.29
N VAL A 40 13.69 19.28 -0.71
CA VAL A 40 14.72 19.88 0.15
C VAL A 40 14.91 21.34 -0.25
N PHE A 41 14.62 22.26 0.65
CA PHE A 41 14.75 23.73 0.41
C PHE A 41 14.04 24.21 -0.87
N GLY A 42 12.87 23.66 -1.19
CA GLY A 42 12.10 24.03 -2.38
C GLY A 42 12.61 23.41 -3.68
N ILE A 43 13.62 22.54 -3.62
CA ILE A 43 14.15 21.78 -4.76
C ILE A 43 13.69 20.31 -4.62
N THR A 44 13.10 19.78 -5.68
CA THR A 44 12.71 18.35 -5.73
C THR A 44 13.84 17.53 -6.33
N ILE A 45 14.33 16.57 -5.56
CA ILE A 45 15.40 15.65 -5.97
C ILE A 45 14.77 14.28 -6.25
N PRO A 46 14.70 13.83 -7.52
CA PRO A 46 14.24 12.50 -7.86
C PRO A 46 15.39 11.48 -7.78
N VAL A 47 15.13 10.31 -7.19
CA VAL A 47 16.01 9.15 -7.20
C VAL A 47 15.20 7.95 -7.64
N SER A 48 15.67 7.22 -8.65
CA SER A 48 15.01 6.00 -9.15
C SER A 48 15.95 4.81 -9.08
N PHE A 49 15.40 3.64 -8.77
CA PHE A 49 16.10 2.37 -8.77
C PHE A 49 15.15 1.23 -9.14
N LYS A 50 15.71 0.12 -9.59
CA LYS A 50 14.94 -1.08 -9.92
C LYS A 50 15.17 -2.17 -8.88
N GLN A 51 14.11 -2.86 -8.50
CA GLN A 51 14.15 -3.95 -7.53
C GLN A 51 13.22 -5.07 -7.96
N CYS A 52 13.68 -6.31 -7.81
CA CYS A 52 12.81 -7.49 -7.88
C CYS A 52 12.05 -7.64 -6.57
N VAL A 53 10.73 -7.56 -6.62
CA VAL A 53 9.83 -7.77 -5.50
C VAL A 53 9.35 -9.20 -5.51
N THR A 54 9.64 -9.93 -4.45
CA THR A 54 9.19 -11.32 -4.28
C THR A 54 7.84 -11.38 -3.56
N GLN A 55 7.18 -12.54 -3.58
CA GLN A 55 5.96 -12.75 -2.78
C GLN A 55 6.23 -12.54 -1.29
N LYS A 56 7.40 -12.96 -0.79
CA LYS A 56 7.83 -12.74 0.59
C LYS A 56 7.91 -11.24 0.94
N ASP A 57 8.38 -10.41 0.03
CA ASP A 57 8.46 -8.95 0.25
C ASP A 57 7.06 -8.33 0.33
N VAL A 58 6.12 -8.81 -0.47
CA VAL A 58 4.71 -8.38 -0.39
C VAL A 58 4.09 -8.83 0.94
N ASP A 59 4.26 -10.08 1.32
CA ASP A 59 3.67 -10.67 2.54
C ASP A 59 4.23 -10.02 3.83
N SER A 60 5.52 -9.64 3.81
CA SER A 60 6.18 -8.93 4.94
C SER A 60 5.98 -7.42 4.92
N ASN A 61 5.28 -6.88 3.91
CA ASN A 61 5.11 -5.46 3.66
C ASN A 61 6.43 -4.70 3.32
N SER A 62 7.56 -5.37 3.18
CA SER A 62 8.84 -4.74 2.83
C SER A 62 8.86 -4.15 1.42
N ALA A 63 7.98 -4.64 0.53
CA ALA A 63 7.80 -4.08 -0.81
C ALA A 63 7.31 -2.63 -0.83
N TYR A 64 6.67 -2.16 0.25
CA TYR A 64 6.06 -0.83 0.32
C TYR A 64 6.95 0.23 0.97
N VAL A 65 8.19 -0.12 1.30
CA VAL A 65 9.12 0.77 1.97
C VAL A 65 10.47 0.80 1.26
N ASN A 66 11.13 1.95 1.29
CA ASN A 66 12.50 2.08 0.83
C ASN A 66 13.43 2.21 2.05
N GLN A 67 14.16 1.15 2.34
CA GLN A 67 15.11 1.10 3.47
C GLN A 67 16.57 1.16 3.01
N GLN A 68 16.83 1.60 1.76
CA GLN A 68 18.20 1.74 1.27
C GLN A 68 19.00 2.75 2.10
N GLY A 69 20.17 2.34 2.56
CA GLY A 69 21.02 3.17 3.41
C GLY A 69 20.56 3.34 4.86
N GLN A 70 19.54 2.58 5.27
CA GLN A 70 19.00 2.58 6.64
C GLN A 70 19.24 1.22 7.29
N LYS A 71 19.49 1.23 8.60
CA LYS A 71 19.74 0.00 9.37
C LYS A 71 18.85 -0.05 10.61
N ASN A 72 18.68 -1.26 11.12
CA ASN A 72 17.90 -1.51 12.33
C ASN A 72 16.52 -0.86 12.28
N CYS A 73 15.80 -1.10 11.18
CA CYS A 73 14.43 -0.62 11.02
C CYS A 73 13.43 -1.60 11.63
N THR A 74 12.37 -1.07 12.25
CA THR A 74 11.23 -1.88 12.67
C THR A 74 10.51 -2.47 11.45
N PRO A 75 9.83 -3.61 11.59
CA PRO A 75 8.90 -4.07 10.57
C PRO A 75 7.86 -2.97 10.26
N PRO A 76 7.48 -2.78 8.99
CA PRO A 76 6.47 -1.79 8.63
C PRO A 76 5.11 -2.12 9.26
N ASP A 77 4.53 -1.17 10.00
CA ASP A 77 3.13 -1.23 10.42
C ASP A 77 2.26 -0.72 9.27
N VAL A 78 1.49 -1.62 8.67
CA VAL A 78 0.68 -1.35 7.49
C VAL A 78 -0.79 -1.49 7.82
N LYS A 79 -1.57 -0.45 7.54
CA LYS A 79 -3.03 -0.47 7.63
C LYS A 79 -3.62 -0.23 6.25
N ARG A 80 -4.68 -0.98 5.94
CA ARG A 80 -5.34 -0.95 4.62
C ARG A 80 -6.82 -0.68 4.75
N ASN A 81 -7.35 0.09 3.81
CA ASN A 81 -8.77 0.30 3.59
C ASN A 81 -9.03 0.32 2.08
N GLY A 82 -9.37 -0.83 1.50
CA GLY A 82 -9.49 -0.99 0.06
C GLY A 82 -8.15 -0.73 -0.66
N LYS A 83 -8.12 0.27 -1.54
CA LYS A 83 -6.91 0.72 -2.25
C LYS A 83 -6.04 1.66 -1.41
N GLU A 84 -6.60 2.25 -0.37
CA GLU A 84 -5.85 3.16 0.51
C GLU A 84 -4.97 2.36 1.47
N MET A 85 -3.80 2.87 1.74
CA MET A 85 -2.84 2.26 2.63
C MET A 85 -2.11 3.33 3.44
N SER A 86 -1.82 3.02 4.70
CA SER A 86 -0.87 3.76 5.52
C SER A 86 0.27 2.86 5.96
N VAL A 87 1.46 3.42 6.04
CA VAL A 87 2.70 2.71 6.42
C VAL A 87 3.44 3.52 7.45
N LYS A 88 3.84 2.89 8.56
CA LYS A 88 4.69 3.50 9.59
C LYS A 88 5.83 2.57 9.95
N TYR A 89 7.03 3.13 10.09
CA TYR A 89 8.18 2.41 10.61
C TYR A 89 9.24 3.38 11.14
N THR A 90 10.19 2.87 11.90
CA THR A 90 11.30 3.64 12.44
C THR A 90 12.61 2.92 12.18
N CYS A 91 13.69 3.68 12.02
CA CYS A 91 15.05 3.17 11.91
C CYS A 91 15.94 3.83 12.98
N THR A 92 16.99 3.15 13.42
CA THR A 92 17.89 3.68 14.46
C THR A 92 19.25 4.12 13.91
N ASP A 93 19.58 3.78 12.67
CA ASP A 93 20.85 4.16 12.03
C ASP A 93 20.62 4.54 10.55
N PRO A 94 20.49 5.84 10.25
CA PRO A 94 20.25 6.97 11.16
C PRO A 94 18.91 6.91 11.89
N LYS A 95 18.75 7.63 13.00
CA LYS A 95 17.49 7.66 13.77
C LYS A 95 16.42 8.47 13.04
N MET A 96 15.47 7.77 12.46
CA MET A 96 14.42 8.32 11.61
C MET A 96 13.07 7.68 11.87
N SER A 97 12.00 8.45 11.67
CA SER A 97 10.62 7.96 11.68
C SER A 97 9.96 8.24 10.34
N PHE A 98 9.19 7.28 9.86
CA PHE A 98 8.50 7.32 8.57
C PHE A 98 7.00 7.13 8.79
N ASP A 99 6.20 8.02 8.24
CA ASP A 99 4.74 7.96 8.23
C ASP A 99 4.23 8.31 6.84
N GLY A 100 3.65 7.33 6.16
CA GLY A 100 3.19 7.46 4.79
C GLY A 100 1.73 7.07 4.62
N THR A 101 1.06 7.76 3.72
CA THR A 101 -0.28 7.41 3.25
C THR A 101 -0.34 7.45 1.73
N GLY A 102 -1.15 6.61 1.15
CA GLY A 102 -1.26 6.57 -0.30
C GLY A 102 -2.17 5.48 -0.82
N THR A 103 -1.97 5.10 -2.06
CA THR A 103 -2.78 4.10 -2.76
C THR A 103 -1.93 2.97 -3.31
N VAL A 104 -2.50 1.78 -3.33
CA VAL A 104 -1.89 0.56 -3.86
C VAL A 104 -2.80 -0.09 -4.87
N SER A 105 -2.22 -0.56 -5.97
CA SER A 105 -2.83 -1.45 -6.95
C SER A 105 -1.97 -2.69 -7.16
N GLU A 106 -2.40 -3.61 -8.03
CA GLU A 106 -1.62 -4.82 -8.34
C GLU A 106 -0.25 -4.53 -8.96
N ASP A 107 -0.13 -3.46 -9.73
CA ASP A 107 1.06 -3.14 -10.54
C ASP A 107 1.76 -1.83 -10.13
N SER A 108 1.25 -1.13 -9.11
CA SER A 108 1.84 0.14 -8.69
C SER A 108 1.39 0.56 -7.31
N PHE A 109 2.17 1.45 -6.70
CA PHE A 109 1.73 2.22 -5.54
C PHE A 109 2.26 3.66 -5.58
N SER A 110 1.64 4.53 -4.80
CA SER A 110 2.08 5.91 -4.60
C SER A 110 1.80 6.32 -3.16
N PHE A 111 2.86 6.70 -2.43
CA PHE A 111 2.79 7.19 -1.06
C PHE A 111 3.34 8.60 -0.94
N ASP A 112 2.66 9.41 -0.15
CA ASP A 112 3.20 10.65 0.39
C ASP A 112 3.73 10.36 1.80
N MET A 113 5.05 10.50 1.97
CA MET A 113 5.79 10.13 3.17
C MET A 113 6.23 11.37 3.94
N LYS A 114 5.97 11.39 5.23
CA LYS A 114 6.59 12.30 6.19
C LYS A 114 7.76 11.59 6.85
N VAL A 115 8.95 12.14 6.72
CA VAL A 115 10.18 11.60 7.31
C VAL A 115 10.68 12.57 8.36
N ILE A 116 10.91 12.09 9.58
CA ILE A 116 11.45 12.86 10.68
C ILE A 116 12.86 12.36 10.98
N GLN A 117 13.85 13.24 10.84
CA GLN A 117 15.25 12.99 11.18
C GLN A 117 15.51 13.44 12.60
N HIS A 118 15.55 12.51 13.56
CA HIS A 118 15.65 12.82 14.99
C HIS A 118 17.02 13.41 15.39
N GLU A 119 18.08 13.03 14.68
CA GLU A 119 19.44 13.53 14.94
C GLU A 119 19.67 14.95 14.40
N MET A 120 18.77 15.44 13.55
CA MET A 120 18.82 16.78 12.96
C MET A 120 17.72 17.69 13.52
N ASN A 121 17.61 17.81 14.83
CA ASN A 121 16.59 18.60 15.53
C ASN A 121 15.15 18.27 15.11
N ASN A 122 14.85 17.00 14.87
CA ASN A 122 13.55 16.55 14.36
C ASN A 122 13.16 17.22 13.04
N ASN A 123 14.13 17.42 12.15
CA ASN A 123 13.86 17.96 10.82
C ASN A 123 12.83 17.10 10.08
N VAL A 124 11.82 17.74 9.51
CA VAL A 124 10.73 17.07 8.79
C VAL A 124 10.93 17.24 7.30
N MET A 125 11.06 16.12 6.60
CA MET A 125 11.09 16.09 5.14
C MET A 125 9.80 15.47 4.59
N ARG A 126 9.37 15.93 3.43
CA ARG A 126 8.28 15.34 2.65
C ARG A 126 8.87 14.62 1.45
N THR A 127 8.47 13.37 1.28
CA THR A 127 8.98 12.52 0.21
C THR A 127 7.80 11.81 -0.45
N LYS A 128 7.75 11.84 -1.76
CA LYS A 128 6.82 11.01 -2.53
C LYS A 128 7.55 9.75 -2.99
N LEU A 129 7.03 8.59 -2.61
CA LEU A 129 7.53 7.28 -3.04
C LEU A 129 6.52 6.64 -3.99
N THR A 130 6.96 6.31 -5.19
CA THR A 130 6.14 5.58 -6.18
C THR A 130 6.86 4.32 -6.62
N ALA A 131 6.10 3.29 -6.97
CA ALA A 131 6.63 2.11 -7.63
C ALA A 131 5.70 1.67 -8.76
N THR A 132 6.28 1.25 -9.88
CA THR A 132 5.57 0.75 -11.04
C THR A 132 6.18 -0.57 -11.49
N ARG A 133 5.34 -1.58 -11.73
CA ARG A 133 5.77 -2.90 -12.20
C ARG A 133 6.21 -2.81 -13.65
N LEU A 134 7.38 -3.36 -13.96
CA LEU A 134 7.97 -3.42 -15.29
C LEU A 134 7.75 -4.78 -15.97
N GLY A 135 7.45 -5.82 -15.20
CA GLY A 135 7.30 -7.20 -15.67
C GLY A 135 7.75 -8.20 -14.61
N ASP A 136 8.08 -9.40 -15.05
CA ASP A 136 8.60 -10.43 -14.16
C ASP A 136 10.09 -10.17 -13.84
N CYS A 137 10.54 -10.67 -12.66
CA CYS A 137 11.97 -10.65 -12.32
C CYS A 137 12.76 -11.51 -13.32
N LYS A 138 13.93 -11.03 -13.71
CA LYS A 138 14.88 -11.77 -14.58
C LYS A 138 15.85 -12.54 -13.74
#